data_5d7ee1e96c16454bf62a2a65adfa21d3
#
_entry.id   5d7ee1e96c16454bf62a2a65adfa21d3
#
_cell.length_a   1.000
_cell.length_b   1.000
_cell.length_c   1.000
_cell.angle_alpha   90.00
_cell.angle_beta   90.00
_cell.angle_gamma   90.00
#
_symmetry.space_group_name_H-M   'P 1'
#
loop_
_entity.id
_entity.type
_entity.pdbx_description
1 polymer ?
#
loop_
_entity_poly.entity_id
_entity_poly.type
_entity_poly.pdbx_seq_one_letter_code
_entity_poly.pdbx_strand_id
1 'polypeptide(L)'
;GAVGEVGSWIVGILACVGVAFIIYSGRKARIKHEFRLRPVWAEAFLTIVGWAAIIGAVLLVNSYPWPKGIVRQYGTKIGQDLEGTFISHGFAIPVLILITVGICMTVLVTRTRFGRYVFAIGGNPEAAALAGIDTKWVTMKVFALMGMLTAIAAVIASARLNSATNALGTLD
;
A
#
# COMPACT_ATOMS: atom_id res chain seq x y z
N GLY A 1 0.27 -15.74 -4.53
CA GLY A 1 -1.12 -15.53 -4.87
C GLY A 1 -1.35 -14.17 -5.49
N ALA A 2 -2.25 -14.12 -6.45
CA ALA A 2 -2.70 -12.92 -7.12
C ALA A 2 -4.24 -12.85 -7.04
N VAL A 3 -4.79 -11.65 -7.19
CA VAL A 3 -6.21 -11.39 -6.95
C VAL A 3 -7.08 -11.76 -8.16
N GLY A 4 -6.46 -12.05 -9.30
CA GLY A 4 -7.15 -12.31 -10.55
C GLY A 4 -7.72 -11.05 -11.20
N GLU A 5 -8.41 -11.23 -12.34
CA GLU A 5 -8.94 -10.11 -13.13
C GLU A 5 -10.00 -9.32 -12.37
N VAL A 6 -11.02 -10.00 -11.85
CA VAL A 6 -12.13 -9.35 -11.11
C VAL A 6 -11.63 -8.58 -9.90
N GLY A 7 -10.71 -9.18 -9.14
CA GLY A 7 -10.15 -8.51 -7.98
C GLY A 7 -9.31 -7.27 -8.34
N SER A 8 -8.58 -7.31 -9.47
CA SER A 8 -7.81 -6.16 -9.96
C SER A 8 -8.71 -5.00 -10.35
N TRP A 9 -9.87 -5.26 -10.97
CA TRP A 9 -10.86 -4.23 -11.26
C TRP A 9 -11.48 -3.63 -10.00
N ILE A 10 -11.80 -4.46 -9.00
CA ILE A 10 -12.31 -3.97 -7.70
C ILE A 10 -11.29 -3.04 -7.05
N VAL A 11 -10.02 -3.44 -6.98
CA VAL A 11 -8.93 -2.61 -6.42
C VAL A 11 -8.77 -1.32 -7.22
N GLY A 12 -8.81 -1.38 -8.56
CA GLY A 12 -8.74 -0.21 -9.43
C GLY A 12 -9.88 0.78 -9.19
N ILE A 13 -11.12 0.30 -9.08
CA ILE A 13 -12.29 1.14 -8.79
C ILE A 13 -12.16 1.80 -7.41
N LEU A 14 -11.79 1.03 -6.38
CA LEU A 14 -11.56 1.58 -5.04
C LEU A 14 -10.46 2.64 -5.02
N ALA A 15 -9.37 2.44 -5.76
CA ALA A 15 -8.31 3.42 -5.90
C ALA A 15 -8.78 4.69 -6.62
N CYS A 16 -9.57 4.57 -7.68
CA CYS A 16 -10.16 5.72 -8.39
C CYS A 16 -11.10 6.53 -7.49
N VAL A 17 -11.94 5.86 -6.73
CA VAL A 17 -12.83 6.51 -5.72
C VAL A 17 -11.97 7.19 -4.65
N GLY A 18 -10.90 6.54 -4.18
CA GLY A 18 -9.97 7.12 -3.22
C GLY A 18 -9.32 8.42 -3.72
N VAL A 19 -8.84 8.44 -4.96
CA VAL A 19 -8.27 9.66 -5.58
C VAL A 19 -9.30 10.79 -5.65
N ALA A 20 -10.51 10.48 -6.12
CA ALA A 20 -11.60 11.46 -6.18
C ALA A 20 -11.96 12.00 -4.78
N PHE A 21 -12.03 11.12 -3.78
CA PHE A 21 -12.30 11.50 -2.40
C PHE A 21 -11.20 12.39 -1.80
N ILE A 22 -9.93 12.09 -2.05
CA ILE A 22 -8.79 12.89 -1.57
C ILE A 22 -8.84 14.30 -2.17
N ILE A 23 -9.11 14.42 -3.47
CA ILE A 23 -9.19 15.72 -4.14
C ILE A 23 -10.39 16.51 -3.63
N TYR A 24 -11.56 15.87 -3.50
CA TYR A 24 -12.77 16.48 -2.97
C TYR A 24 -12.62 16.96 -1.53
N SER A 25 -12.12 16.11 -0.64
CA SER A 25 -11.90 16.44 0.77
C SER A 25 -10.82 17.52 0.94
N GLY A 26 -9.77 17.48 0.11
CA GLY A 26 -8.75 18.52 0.07
C GLY A 26 -9.32 19.89 -0.34
N ARG A 27 -10.23 19.93 -1.33
CA ARG A 27 -10.94 21.13 -1.72
C ARG A 27 -11.84 21.68 -0.60
N LYS A 28 -12.63 20.79 0.01
CA LYS A 28 -13.51 21.15 1.14
C LYS A 28 -12.72 21.73 2.33
N ALA A 29 -11.56 21.14 2.64
CA ALA A 29 -10.69 21.64 3.70
C ALA A 29 -10.12 23.03 3.38
N ARG A 30 -9.73 23.30 2.12
CA ARG A 30 -9.23 24.60 1.68
C ARG A 30 -10.31 25.70 1.74
N ILE A 31 -11.55 25.36 1.36
CA ILE A 31 -12.69 26.28 1.49
C ILE A 31 -12.91 26.65 2.95
N LYS A 32 -12.88 25.65 3.86
CA LYS A 32 -13.11 25.88 5.30
C LYS A 32 -12.07 26.77 5.96
N HIS A 33 -10.82 26.75 5.48
CA HIS A 33 -9.70 27.49 6.05
C HIS A 33 -9.29 28.71 5.23
N GLU A 34 -10.14 29.15 4.29
CA GLU A 34 -9.93 30.33 3.43
C GLU A 34 -8.61 30.33 2.64
N PHE A 35 -8.05 29.14 2.38
CA PHE A 35 -6.86 29.01 1.54
C PHE A 35 -7.20 29.21 0.06
N ARG A 36 -6.23 29.73 -0.67
CA ARG A 36 -6.34 29.93 -2.13
C ARG A 36 -6.73 28.62 -2.82
N LEU A 37 -7.90 28.62 -3.46
CA LEU A 37 -8.42 27.45 -4.18
C LEU A 37 -7.58 27.22 -5.45
N ARG A 38 -7.31 25.97 -5.74
CA ARG A 38 -6.77 25.58 -7.05
C ARG A 38 -7.85 25.78 -8.12
N PRO A 39 -7.49 26.19 -9.34
CA PRO A 39 -8.46 26.27 -10.43
C PRO A 39 -9.05 24.90 -10.70
N VAL A 40 -10.35 24.88 -11.03
CA VAL A 40 -11.11 23.61 -11.21
C VAL A 40 -10.51 22.72 -12.29
N TRP A 41 -9.96 23.34 -13.35
CA TRP A 41 -9.29 22.59 -14.43
C TRP A 41 -8.05 21.81 -13.95
N ALA A 42 -7.29 22.36 -13.00
CA ALA A 42 -6.10 21.68 -12.45
C ALA A 42 -6.50 20.50 -11.57
N GLU A 43 -7.58 20.59 -10.81
CA GLU A 43 -8.11 19.47 -10.02
C GLU A 43 -8.69 18.38 -10.94
N ALA A 44 -9.41 18.77 -12.00
CA ALA A 44 -9.92 17.84 -13.01
C ALA A 44 -8.77 17.14 -13.75
N PHE A 45 -7.73 17.88 -14.14
CA PHE A 45 -6.55 17.32 -14.79
C PHE A 45 -5.85 16.28 -13.89
N LEU A 46 -5.62 16.61 -12.63
CA LEU A 46 -5.01 15.66 -11.66
C LEU A 46 -5.85 14.42 -11.45
N THR A 47 -7.18 14.56 -11.43
CA THR A 47 -8.10 13.42 -11.30
C THR A 47 -8.02 12.52 -12.53
N ILE A 48 -8.06 13.10 -13.73
CA ILE A 48 -7.99 12.37 -15.00
C ILE A 48 -6.65 11.63 -15.12
N VAL A 49 -5.54 12.29 -14.82
CA VAL A 49 -4.20 11.68 -14.85
C VAL A 49 -4.10 10.54 -13.82
N GLY A 50 -4.61 10.75 -12.60
CA GLY A 50 -4.65 9.72 -11.58
C GLY A 50 -5.48 8.50 -12.00
N TRP A 51 -6.64 8.71 -12.59
CA TRP A 51 -7.50 7.63 -13.09
C TRP A 51 -6.85 6.93 -14.29
N ALA A 52 -6.28 7.66 -15.23
CA ALA A 52 -5.57 7.06 -16.37
C ALA A 52 -4.40 6.19 -15.92
N ALA A 53 -3.63 6.62 -14.93
CA ALA A 53 -2.55 5.82 -14.36
C ALA A 53 -3.06 4.54 -13.67
N ILE A 54 -4.15 4.62 -12.89
CA ILE A 54 -4.75 3.47 -12.22
C ILE A 54 -5.31 2.47 -13.24
N ILE A 55 -6.09 2.95 -14.21
CA ILE A 55 -6.69 2.10 -15.25
C ILE A 55 -5.56 1.47 -16.09
N GLY A 56 -4.55 2.25 -16.47
CA GLY A 56 -3.38 1.75 -17.19
C GLY A 56 -2.65 0.64 -16.41
N ALA A 57 -2.47 0.80 -15.11
CA ALA A 57 -1.87 -0.21 -14.24
C ALA A 57 -2.73 -1.49 -14.17
N VAL A 58 -4.07 -1.35 -14.04
CA VAL A 58 -5.00 -2.49 -14.03
C VAL A 58 -4.94 -3.26 -15.35
N LEU A 59 -5.00 -2.56 -16.48
CA LEU A 59 -4.93 -3.16 -17.81
C LEU A 59 -3.59 -3.87 -18.04
N LEU A 60 -2.49 -3.22 -17.64
CA LEU A 60 -1.16 -3.77 -17.79
C LEU A 60 -0.98 -5.04 -16.94
N VAL A 61 -1.42 -5.03 -15.69
CA VAL A 61 -1.30 -6.20 -14.81
C VAL A 61 -2.22 -7.34 -15.26
N ASN A 62 -3.40 -7.03 -15.80
CA ASN A 62 -4.33 -8.03 -16.34
C ASN A 62 -3.91 -8.59 -17.69
N SER A 63 -3.02 -7.93 -18.43
CA SER A 63 -2.47 -8.44 -19.69
C SER A 63 -1.40 -9.53 -19.51
N TYR A 64 -0.88 -9.70 -18.28
CA TYR A 64 0.08 -10.75 -17.99
C TYR A 64 -0.63 -12.06 -17.62
N PRO A 65 -0.37 -13.17 -18.37
CA PRO A 65 -0.93 -14.49 -18.05
C PRO A 65 -0.25 -15.10 -16.83
N TRP A 66 -0.95 -16.01 -16.17
CA TRP A 66 -0.34 -16.85 -15.15
C TRP A 66 0.82 -17.67 -15.71
N PRO A 67 1.90 -17.87 -14.93
CA PRO A 67 2.97 -18.78 -15.31
C PRO A 67 2.43 -20.19 -15.58
N LYS A 68 2.83 -20.80 -16.68
CA LYS A 68 2.34 -22.13 -17.12
C LYS A 68 2.40 -23.19 -16.05
N GLY A 69 3.42 -23.18 -15.19
CA GLY A 69 3.56 -24.13 -14.09
C GLY A 69 2.45 -23.99 -13.04
N ILE A 70 1.99 -22.78 -12.73
CA ILE A 70 0.90 -22.52 -11.77
C ILE A 70 -0.44 -22.93 -12.37
N VAL A 71 -0.66 -22.66 -13.66
CA VAL A 71 -1.89 -23.05 -14.38
C VAL A 71 -2.03 -24.58 -14.37
N ARG A 72 -0.95 -25.30 -14.67
CA ARG A 72 -0.92 -26.78 -14.63
C ARG A 72 -1.20 -27.32 -13.24
N GLN A 73 -0.55 -26.79 -12.20
CA GLN A 73 -0.76 -27.22 -10.81
C GLN A 73 -2.18 -26.94 -10.34
N TYR A 74 -2.79 -25.84 -10.79
CA TYR A 74 -4.17 -25.48 -10.42
C TYR A 74 -5.17 -26.36 -11.17
N GLY A 75 -4.93 -26.62 -12.47
CA GLY A 75 -5.72 -27.53 -13.28
C GLY A 75 -5.77 -28.93 -12.69
N THR A 76 -4.62 -29.46 -12.24
CA THR A 76 -4.55 -30.78 -11.58
C THR A 76 -5.36 -30.82 -10.29
N LYS A 77 -5.41 -29.71 -9.52
CA LYS A 77 -6.19 -29.65 -8.26
C LYS A 77 -7.70 -29.65 -8.48
N ILE A 78 -8.18 -29.04 -9.54
CA ILE A 78 -9.62 -28.92 -9.84
C ILE A 78 -10.10 -29.96 -10.85
N GLY A 79 -9.21 -30.83 -11.34
CA GLY A 79 -9.53 -31.89 -12.31
C GLY A 79 -9.90 -31.38 -13.70
N GLN A 80 -9.44 -30.18 -14.06
CA GLN A 80 -9.65 -29.57 -15.38
C GLN A 80 -8.32 -29.29 -16.06
N ASP A 81 -8.24 -29.59 -17.36
CA ASP A 81 -7.09 -29.19 -18.16
C ASP A 81 -7.25 -27.72 -18.57
N LEU A 82 -6.45 -26.86 -17.93
CA LEU A 82 -6.40 -25.44 -18.17
C LEU A 82 -5.23 -25.04 -19.08
N GLU A 83 -4.52 -26.01 -19.69
CA GLU A 83 -3.42 -25.73 -20.62
C GLU A 83 -3.95 -24.98 -21.85
N GLY A 84 -3.44 -23.76 -22.06
CA GLY A 84 -3.87 -22.90 -23.17
C GLY A 84 -4.94 -21.86 -22.83
N THR A 85 -5.56 -21.92 -21.64
CA THR A 85 -6.48 -20.87 -21.21
C THR A 85 -5.71 -19.66 -20.68
N PHE A 86 -6.10 -18.46 -21.15
CA PHE A 86 -5.57 -17.19 -20.65
C PHE A 86 -6.20 -16.90 -19.29
N ILE A 87 -5.42 -17.04 -18.22
CA ILE A 87 -5.83 -16.64 -16.87
C ILE A 87 -5.03 -15.40 -16.50
N SER A 88 -5.70 -14.27 -16.33
CA SER A 88 -5.09 -13.01 -15.92
C SER A 88 -4.45 -13.13 -14.53
N HIS A 89 -3.22 -12.63 -14.39
CA HIS A 89 -2.52 -12.67 -13.09
C HIS A 89 -3.19 -11.76 -12.07
N GLY A 90 -3.59 -10.57 -12.48
CA GLY A 90 -4.07 -9.54 -11.56
C GLY A 90 -2.97 -8.98 -10.65
N PHE A 91 -3.35 -8.13 -9.69
CA PHE A 91 -2.42 -7.59 -8.72
C PHE A 91 -1.89 -8.68 -7.79
N ALA A 92 -0.58 -8.70 -7.58
CA ALA A 92 0.04 -9.58 -6.58
C ALA A 92 -0.36 -9.16 -5.16
N ILE A 93 -0.80 -10.11 -4.34
CA ILE A 93 -1.22 -9.83 -2.95
C ILE A 93 -0.15 -9.10 -2.14
N PRO A 94 1.16 -9.42 -2.25
CA PRO A 94 2.21 -8.64 -1.56
C PRO A 94 2.23 -7.15 -1.91
N VAL A 95 1.92 -6.79 -3.17
CA VAL A 95 1.84 -5.38 -3.59
C VAL A 95 0.67 -4.67 -2.92
N LEU A 96 -0.48 -5.33 -2.81
CA LEU A 96 -1.64 -4.77 -2.11
C LEU A 96 -1.37 -4.57 -0.61
N ILE A 97 -0.70 -5.52 0.03
CA ILE A 97 -0.26 -5.40 1.42
C ILE A 97 0.68 -4.21 1.58
N LEU A 98 1.68 -4.07 0.69
CA LEU A 98 2.63 -2.95 0.71
C LEU A 98 1.91 -1.60 0.61
N ILE A 99 0.99 -1.46 -0.34
CA ILE A 99 0.20 -0.22 -0.52
C ILE A 99 -0.63 0.07 0.73
N THR A 100 -1.31 -0.93 1.28
CA THR A 100 -2.13 -0.79 2.49
C THR A 100 -1.29 -0.34 3.67
N VAL A 101 -0.15 -1.00 3.91
CA VAL A 101 0.80 -0.64 4.96
C VAL A 101 1.32 0.78 4.75
N GLY A 102 1.69 1.14 3.52
CA GLY A 102 2.17 2.49 3.19
C GLY A 102 1.14 3.57 3.48
N ILE A 103 -0.13 3.34 3.14
CA ILE A 103 -1.23 4.26 3.47
C ILE A 103 -1.42 4.36 4.98
N CYS A 104 -1.49 3.23 5.70
CA CYS A 104 -1.65 3.20 7.15
C CYS A 104 -0.50 3.96 7.84
N MET A 105 0.74 3.73 7.42
CA MET A 105 1.91 4.40 7.98
C MET A 105 1.91 5.89 7.67
N THR A 106 1.52 6.29 6.46
CA THR A 106 1.39 7.71 6.09
C THR A 106 0.37 8.41 6.98
N VAL A 107 -0.80 7.81 7.19
CA VAL A 107 -1.83 8.37 8.08
C VAL A 107 -1.32 8.44 9.51
N LEU A 108 -0.69 7.37 10.00
CA LEU A 108 -0.15 7.30 11.35
C LEU A 108 0.88 8.40 11.62
N VAL A 109 1.80 8.63 10.68
CA VAL A 109 2.87 9.62 10.84
C VAL A 109 2.37 11.06 10.63
N THR A 110 1.47 11.29 9.64
CA THR A 110 1.06 12.66 9.28
C THR A 110 -0.18 13.15 10.02
N ARG A 111 -1.07 12.26 10.45
CA ARG A 111 -2.39 12.63 11.00
C ARG A 111 -2.55 12.37 12.50
N THR A 112 -1.66 11.59 13.12
CA THR A 112 -1.79 11.24 14.55
C THR A 112 -0.86 12.05 15.47
N ARG A 113 -1.17 12.05 16.77
CA ARG A 113 -0.30 12.63 17.80
C ARG A 113 1.04 11.90 17.89
N PHE A 114 1.02 10.59 17.65
CA PHE A 114 2.22 9.77 17.63
C PHE A 114 3.26 10.27 16.63
N GLY A 115 2.85 10.50 15.37
CA GLY A 115 3.76 11.05 14.35
C GLY A 115 4.34 12.40 14.73
N ARG A 116 3.52 13.31 15.29
CA ARG A 116 4.02 14.62 15.78
C ARG A 116 5.08 14.47 16.88
N TYR A 117 4.89 13.53 17.80
CA TYR A 117 5.87 13.25 18.84
C TYR A 117 7.16 12.66 18.30
N VAL A 118 7.07 11.76 17.32
CA VAL A 118 8.24 11.20 16.63
C VAL A 118 9.06 12.31 15.95
N PHE A 119 8.40 13.23 15.23
CA PHE A 119 9.09 14.37 14.62
C PHE A 119 9.69 15.33 15.65
N ALA A 120 8.99 15.60 16.76
CA ALA A 120 9.51 16.46 17.82
C ALA A 120 10.77 15.87 18.45
N ILE A 121 10.77 14.57 18.77
CA ILE A 121 11.93 13.85 19.31
C ILE A 121 13.08 13.79 18.31
N GLY A 122 12.78 13.57 17.01
CA GLY A 122 13.78 13.56 15.96
C GLY A 122 14.47 14.91 15.74
N GLY A 123 13.75 16.02 16.02
CA GLY A 123 14.32 17.37 15.94
C GLY A 123 15.20 17.72 17.13
N ASN A 124 14.69 17.58 18.34
CA ASN A 124 15.43 17.80 19.59
C ASN A 124 14.79 16.98 20.73
N PRO A 125 15.42 15.87 21.13
CA PRO A 125 14.87 15.00 22.17
C PRO A 125 14.81 15.67 23.57
N GLU A 126 15.74 16.57 23.88
CA GLU A 126 15.76 17.28 25.16
C GLU A 126 14.61 18.29 25.24
N ALA A 127 14.43 19.07 24.19
CA ALA A 127 13.31 20.02 24.09
C ALA A 127 11.96 19.29 24.12
N ALA A 128 11.84 18.14 23.48
CA ALA A 128 10.65 17.32 23.50
C ALA A 128 10.34 16.80 24.92
N ALA A 129 11.36 16.36 25.66
CA ALA A 129 11.21 15.93 27.05
C ALA A 129 10.78 17.09 27.96
N LEU A 130 11.38 18.26 27.81
CA LEU A 130 10.99 19.48 28.55
C LEU A 130 9.55 19.93 28.24
N ALA A 131 9.07 19.65 27.01
CA ALA A 131 7.68 19.88 26.62
C ALA A 131 6.70 18.84 27.16
N GLY A 132 7.15 17.89 28.00
CA GLY A 132 6.31 16.87 28.64
C GLY A 132 6.05 15.64 27.76
N ILE A 133 6.80 15.44 26.67
CA ILE A 133 6.69 14.24 25.85
C ILE A 133 7.52 13.13 26.50
N ASP A 134 6.88 11.98 26.79
CA ASP A 134 7.59 10.80 27.26
C ASP A 134 8.38 10.16 26.08
N THR A 135 9.63 10.60 25.93
CA THR A 135 10.52 10.19 24.84
C THR A 135 10.81 8.69 24.85
N LYS A 136 10.93 8.09 26.05
CA LYS A 136 11.18 6.65 26.21
C LYS A 136 10.00 5.81 25.69
N TRP A 137 8.79 6.17 26.10
CA TRP A 137 7.58 5.47 25.68
C TRP A 137 7.31 5.60 24.19
N VAL A 138 7.54 6.79 23.61
CA VAL A 138 7.39 7.00 22.17
C VAL A 138 8.43 6.18 21.39
N THR A 139 9.69 6.19 21.83
CA THR A 139 10.76 5.39 21.20
C THR A 139 10.46 3.89 21.26
N MET A 140 9.96 3.39 22.39
CA MET A 140 9.54 1.99 22.51
C MET A 140 8.44 1.63 21.49
N LYS A 141 7.46 2.50 21.28
CA LYS A 141 6.41 2.32 20.28
C LYS A 141 6.98 2.30 18.84
N VAL A 142 7.99 3.11 18.55
CA VAL A 142 8.67 3.10 17.24
C VAL A 142 9.34 1.75 17.00
N PHE A 143 10.07 1.20 17.98
CA PHE A 143 10.68 -0.11 17.86
C PHE A 143 9.65 -1.24 17.73
N ALA A 144 8.55 -1.19 18.49
CA ALA A 144 7.45 -2.15 18.37
C ALA A 144 6.84 -2.11 16.97
N LEU A 145 6.62 -0.91 16.41
CA LEU A 145 6.12 -0.73 15.06
C LEU A 145 7.08 -1.30 14.01
N MET A 146 8.39 -1.06 14.17
CA MET A 146 9.42 -1.62 13.29
C MET A 146 9.39 -3.15 13.32
N GLY A 147 9.29 -3.76 14.52
CA GLY A 147 9.17 -5.21 14.67
C GLY A 147 7.93 -5.78 13.98
N MET A 148 6.78 -5.08 14.08
CA MET A 148 5.55 -5.48 13.39
C MET A 148 5.71 -5.42 11.85
N LEU A 149 6.33 -4.37 11.31
CA LEU A 149 6.59 -4.25 9.87
C LEU A 149 7.55 -5.33 9.38
N THR A 150 8.59 -5.62 10.15
CA THR A 150 9.55 -6.70 9.85
C THR A 150 8.85 -8.07 9.84
N ALA A 151 7.95 -8.33 10.78
CA ALA A 151 7.17 -9.57 10.81
C ALA A 151 6.29 -9.72 9.56
N ILE A 152 5.62 -8.66 9.11
CA ILE A 152 4.84 -8.66 7.86
C ILE A 152 5.75 -8.98 6.66
N ALA A 153 6.92 -8.35 6.58
CA ALA A 153 7.88 -8.59 5.50
C ALA A 153 8.39 -10.04 5.51
N ALA A 154 8.70 -10.58 6.68
CA ALA A 154 9.14 -11.98 6.83
C ALA A 154 8.06 -12.98 6.38
N VAL A 155 6.80 -12.75 6.74
CA VAL A 155 5.68 -13.59 6.28
C VAL A 155 5.54 -13.55 4.76
N ILE A 156 5.63 -12.37 4.14
CA ILE A 156 5.57 -12.25 2.69
C ILE A 156 6.74 -12.97 2.03
N ALA A 157 7.96 -12.82 2.55
CA ALA A 157 9.15 -13.47 2.02
C ALA A 157 9.05 -15.00 2.10
N SER A 158 8.69 -15.54 3.25
CA SER A 158 8.53 -17.00 3.45
C SER A 158 7.40 -17.57 2.58
N ALA A 159 6.29 -16.85 2.42
CA ALA A 159 5.19 -17.26 1.56
C ALA A 159 5.57 -17.28 0.07
N ARG A 160 6.47 -16.38 -0.38
CA ARG A 160 6.96 -16.37 -1.76
C ARG A 160 7.93 -17.51 -2.06
N LEU A 161 8.78 -17.85 -1.10
CA LEU A 161 9.78 -18.90 -1.25
C LEU A 161 9.23 -20.31 -0.98
N ASN A 162 8.02 -20.42 -0.43
CA ASN A 162 7.44 -21.68 0.07
C ASN A 162 8.35 -22.40 1.08
N SER A 163 9.29 -21.69 1.67
CA SER A 163 10.25 -22.20 2.65
C SER A 163 10.70 -21.09 3.58
N ALA A 164 11.03 -21.45 4.80
CA ALA A 164 11.71 -20.56 5.74
C ALA A 164 13.04 -21.20 6.13
N THR A 165 14.14 -20.58 5.74
CA THR A 165 15.49 -20.99 6.12
C THR A 165 16.11 -19.91 7.00
N ASN A 166 17.11 -20.29 7.80
CA ASN A 166 17.90 -19.35 8.61
C ASN A 166 18.76 -18.38 7.77
N ALA A 167 18.84 -18.62 6.46
CA ALA A 167 19.54 -17.76 5.50
C ALA A 167 18.65 -16.67 4.88
N LEU A 168 17.37 -16.60 5.26
CA LEU A 168 16.48 -15.52 4.81
C LEU A 168 16.99 -14.17 5.36
N GLY A 169 17.33 -13.25 4.43
CA GLY A 169 17.84 -11.92 4.78
C GLY A 169 19.37 -11.80 4.82
N THR A 170 20.11 -12.86 4.47
CA THR A 170 21.59 -12.82 4.39
C THR A 170 22.11 -12.53 2.98
N LEU A 171 21.22 -12.50 1.99
CA LEU A 171 21.56 -12.30 0.57
C LEU A 171 21.09 -10.94 0.02
N ASP A 172 20.58 -10.06 0.89
CA ASP A 172 20.13 -8.71 0.53
C ASP A 172 21.18 -7.66 0.90
#